data_2b3d53d39d1d5af5d1ed9e86cdb6ce1f
#
_entry.id   2b3d53d39d1d5af5d1ed9e86cdb6ce1f
#
_cell.length_a   1.000
_cell.length_b   1.000
_cell.length_c   1.000
_cell.angle_alpha   90.00
_cell.angle_beta   90.00
_cell.angle_gamma   90.00
#
_symmetry.space_group_name_H-M   'P 1'
#
loop_
_entity.id
_entity.type
_entity.pdbx_description
1 polymer ?
#
loop_
_entity_poly.entity_id
_entity_poly.type
_entity_poly.pdbx_seq_one_letter_code
_entity_poly.pdbx_strand_id
1 'polypeptide(L)'
;MKTEKLLFGIFAIIGALIIFAGFKVQESNTEFLEIAQTTTAEITDIDVYHDSDGDSNHTVYVEFNVENKEYSGILNEYNSGMYIGKEVTVYYDPQNPNNFKSSGSKYAGYLVSGFGLIFFLVGAIPLGVMAKKSNNSKKLKETGTLIEAQIDNVYLNTNYRVNGRHPYRLSAHAQLPNSEKIYTFESENVWGNLQAVVDTHHIEKVNVYIDLDNPKKYCVDLDEIKSYIGN
;
A
#
# COMPACT_ATOMS: atom_id res chain seq x y z
N MET A 1 4.84 -15.11 -7.26
CA MET A 1 4.01 -15.25 -6.03
C MET A 1 4.77 -15.02 -4.71
N LYS A 2 5.93 -15.66 -4.44
CA LYS A 2 6.68 -15.39 -3.19
C LYS A 2 7.21 -13.96 -3.13
N THR A 3 7.80 -13.46 -4.22
CA THR A 3 8.36 -12.10 -4.34
C THR A 3 7.30 -11.00 -4.22
N GLU A 4 6.14 -11.18 -4.81
CA GLU A 4 5.02 -10.22 -4.72
C GLU A 4 4.49 -10.10 -3.29
N LYS A 5 4.28 -11.24 -2.61
CA LYS A 5 3.87 -11.25 -1.20
C LYS A 5 4.89 -10.56 -0.29
N LEU A 6 6.19 -10.78 -0.57
CA LEU A 6 7.26 -10.13 0.17
C LEU A 6 7.22 -8.62 -0.04
N LEU A 7 7.08 -8.15 -1.29
CA LEU A 7 7.01 -6.72 -1.61
C LEU A 7 5.82 -6.05 -0.90
N PHE A 8 4.61 -6.60 -1.04
CA PHE A 8 3.43 -6.07 -0.35
C PHE A 8 3.55 -6.14 1.17
N GLY A 9 4.21 -7.19 1.69
CA GLY A 9 4.51 -7.31 3.12
C GLY A 9 5.41 -6.18 3.62
N ILE A 10 6.44 -5.82 2.85
CA ILE A 10 7.35 -4.71 3.17
C ILE A 10 6.56 -3.39 3.21
N PHE A 11 5.72 -3.11 2.20
CA PHE A 11 4.88 -1.91 2.20
C PHE A 11 3.96 -1.83 3.40
N ALA A 12 3.31 -2.94 3.77
CA ALA A 12 2.43 -2.98 4.93
C ALA A 12 3.20 -2.72 6.25
N ILE A 13 4.39 -3.30 6.40
CA ILE A 13 5.23 -3.10 7.59
C ILE A 13 5.72 -1.64 7.67
N ILE A 14 6.25 -1.10 6.57
CA ILE A 14 6.70 0.30 6.52
C ILE A 14 5.54 1.24 6.84
N GLY A 15 4.36 1.01 6.24
CA GLY A 15 3.18 1.80 6.51
C GLY A 15 2.77 1.77 7.99
N ALA A 16 2.78 0.60 8.62
CA ALA A 16 2.49 0.44 10.04
C ALA A 16 3.50 1.20 10.93
N LEU A 17 4.79 1.16 10.60
CA LEU A 17 5.83 1.90 11.31
C LEU A 17 5.64 3.41 11.20
N ILE A 18 5.32 3.92 10.00
CA ILE A 18 5.04 5.35 9.78
C ILE A 18 3.79 5.80 10.56
N ILE A 19 2.71 4.98 10.58
CA ILE A 19 1.52 5.25 11.39
C ILE A 19 1.90 5.37 12.86
N PHE A 20 2.67 4.41 13.38
CA PHE A 20 3.11 4.43 14.76
C PHE A 20 3.96 5.67 15.09
N ALA A 21 4.90 6.03 14.21
CA ALA A 21 5.70 7.25 14.36
C ALA A 21 4.82 8.52 14.36
N GLY A 22 3.84 8.59 13.46
CA GLY A 22 2.89 9.70 13.43
C GLY A 22 2.04 9.83 14.72
N PHE A 23 1.62 8.71 15.31
CA PHE A 23 0.95 8.72 16.62
C PHE A 23 1.87 9.25 17.72
N LYS A 24 3.15 8.88 17.74
CA LYS A 24 4.11 9.39 18.72
C LYS A 24 4.37 10.89 18.57
N VAL A 25 4.45 11.38 17.32
CA VAL A 25 4.54 12.82 17.06
C VAL A 25 3.29 13.54 17.55
N GLN A 26 2.10 12.97 17.31
CA GLN A 26 0.84 13.57 17.73
C GLN A 26 0.70 13.59 19.25
N GLU A 27 1.08 12.52 19.94
CA GLU A 27 1.10 12.45 21.40
C GLU A 27 1.99 13.57 21.99
N SER A 28 3.25 13.67 21.53
CA SER A 28 4.18 14.71 21.95
C SER A 28 3.69 16.14 21.64
N ASN A 29 3.02 16.35 20.51
CA ASN A 29 2.44 17.65 20.19
C ASN A 29 1.25 17.98 21.09
N THR A 30 0.41 17.00 21.41
CA THR A 30 -0.73 17.19 22.30
C THR A 30 -0.26 17.55 23.74
N GLU A 31 0.71 16.80 24.29
CA GLU A 31 1.31 17.10 25.59
C GLU A 31 1.91 18.51 25.63
N PHE A 32 2.62 18.91 24.57
CA PHE A 32 3.16 20.27 24.48
C PHE A 32 2.05 21.32 24.47
N LEU A 33 0.98 21.12 23.68
CA LEU A 33 -0.12 22.06 23.54
C LEU A 33 -0.97 22.22 24.82
N GLU A 34 -0.99 21.24 25.70
CA GLU A 34 -1.68 21.32 27.00
C GLU A 34 -1.06 22.36 27.93
N ILE A 35 0.25 22.57 27.84
CA ILE A 35 0.98 23.53 28.68
C ILE A 35 1.31 24.85 27.94
N ALA A 36 1.25 24.84 26.62
CA ALA A 36 1.69 25.94 25.79
C ALA A 36 0.74 27.14 25.88
N GLN A 37 1.32 28.34 25.83
CA GLN A 37 0.62 29.59 25.60
C GLN A 37 0.84 30.08 24.17
N THR A 38 -0.03 30.97 23.69
CA THR A 38 0.08 31.53 22.34
C THR A 38 0.61 32.96 22.39
N THR A 39 1.44 33.29 21.39
CA THR A 39 1.83 34.68 21.12
C THR A 39 1.92 34.89 19.60
N THR A 40 2.02 36.16 19.22
CA THR A 40 2.30 36.55 17.83
C THR A 40 3.80 36.69 17.66
N ALA A 41 4.35 36.04 16.62
CA ALA A 41 5.74 36.17 16.21
C ALA A 41 5.81 36.84 14.84
N GLU A 42 6.80 37.66 14.61
CA GLU A 42 7.08 38.28 13.33
C GLU A 42 8.14 37.46 12.59
N ILE A 43 7.96 37.23 11.30
CA ILE A 43 8.94 36.60 10.43
C ILE A 43 10.03 37.65 10.11
N THR A 44 11.25 37.40 10.60
CA THR A 44 12.39 38.30 10.44
C THR A 44 13.25 37.96 9.24
N ASP A 45 13.30 36.68 8.87
CA ASP A 45 14.07 36.26 7.70
C ASP A 45 13.52 34.94 7.12
N ILE A 46 13.80 34.68 5.82
CA ILE A 46 13.47 33.45 5.13
C ILE A 46 14.66 33.07 4.24
N ASP A 47 15.47 32.15 4.71
CA ASP A 47 16.55 31.58 3.93
C ASP A 47 16.01 30.55 2.93
N VAL A 48 16.45 30.64 1.68
CA VAL A 48 16.13 29.67 0.63
C VAL A 48 17.39 28.91 0.24
N TYR A 49 17.36 27.63 0.46
CA TYR A 49 18.44 26.72 0.10
C TYR A 49 17.95 25.74 -0.99
N HIS A 50 18.75 25.55 -2.03
CA HIS A 50 18.48 24.59 -3.08
C HIS A 50 19.36 23.36 -2.85
N ASP A 51 18.74 22.20 -2.79
CA ASP A 51 19.50 20.94 -2.72
C ASP A 51 20.02 20.50 -4.09
N SER A 52 20.78 19.39 -4.13
CA SER A 52 21.38 18.85 -5.36
C SER A 52 20.35 18.39 -6.40
N ASP A 53 19.12 18.13 -5.99
CA ASP A 53 18.04 17.64 -6.84
C ASP A 53 17.18 18.80 -7.39
N GLY A 54 17.51 20.05 -6.99
CA GLY A 54 16.84 21.28 -7.43
C GLY A 54 15.63 21.67 -6.60
N ASP A 55 15.34 20.96 -5.54
CA ASP A 55 14.26 21.29 -4.62
C ASP A 55 14.66 22.48 -3.73
N SER A 56 13.69 23.38 -3.50
CA SER A 56 13.90 24.58 -2.65
C SER A 56 13.45 24.29 -1.22
N ASN A 57 14.37 24.32 -0.30
CA ASN A 57 14.13 24.24 1.13
C ASN A 57 14.12 25.67 1.72
N HIS A 58 13.19 25.93 2.62
CA HIS A 58 13.02 27.23 3.24
C HIS A 58 13.19 27.12 4.75
N THR A 59 14.00 28.00 5.32
CA THR A 59 14.16 28.16 6.77
C THR A 59 13.56 29.51 7.17
N VAL A 60 12.54 29.49 8.00
CA VAL A 60 11.83 30.70 8.43
C VAL A 60 12.29 31.07 9.83
N TYR A 61 12.83 32.27 9.97
CA TYR A 61 13.23 32.84 11.27
C TYR A 61 12.14 33.72 11.78
N VAL A 62 11.86 33.64 13.10
CA VAL A 62 10.83 34.42 13.76
C VAL A 62 11.35 35.03 15.07
N GLU A 63 10.80 36.17 15.41
CA GLU A 63 11.00 36.87 16.70
C GLU A 63 9.66 37.12 17.36
N PHE A 64 9.61 36.98 18.67
CA PHE A 64 8.42 37.27 19.49
C PHE A 64 8.78 37.67 20.90
N ASN A 65 7.84 38.38 21.55
CA ASN A 65 8.04 38.86 22.90
C ASN A 65 7.17 38.12 23.90
N VAL A 66 7.78 37.73 25.04
CA VAL A 66 7.08 37.19 26.20
C VAL A 66 7.55 37.97 27.43
N GLU A 67 6.64 38.56 28.18
CA GLU A 67 6.94 39.34 29.42
C GLU A 67 8.07 40.37 29.24
N ASN A 68 8.03 41.13 28.14
CA ASN A 68 9.01 42.16 27.75
C ASN A 68 10.43 41.63 27.45
N LYS A 69 10.58 40.32 27.24
CA LYS A 69 11.80 39.71 26.80
C LYS A 69 11.63 39.14 25.39
N GLU A 70 12.60 39.42 24.54
CA GLU A 70 12.63 38.97 23.16
C GLU A 70 13.19 37.59 23.05
N TYR A 71 12.53 36.76 22.21
CA TYR A 71 12.92 35.42 21.85
C TYR A 71 12.94 35.27 20.33
N SER A 72 13.88 34.49 19.81
CA SER A 72 13.99 34.24 18.38
C SER A 72 14.28 32.75 18.11
N GLY A 73 13.96 32.31 16.92
CA GLY A 73 14.26 30.94 16.51
C GLY A 73 13.70 30.57 15.15
N ILE A 74 13.80 29.29 14.83
CA ILE A 74 13.37 28.74 13.54
C ILE A 74 11.96 28.18 13.68
N LEU A 75 11.08 28.59 12.76
CA LEU A 75 9.76 28.02 12.60
C LEU A 75 9.85 26.81 11.66
N ASN A 76 9.52 25.62 12.16
CA ASN A 76 9.62 24.37 11.40
C ASN A 76 8.47 24.18 10.40
N GLU A 77 8.07 25.24 9.74
CA GLU A 77 7.10 25.20 8.64
C GLU A 77 7.34 26.36 7.68
N TYR A 78 7.01 26.14 6.42
CA TYR A 78 6.97 27.17 5.38
C TYR A 78 5.75 26.95 4.49
N ASN A 79 5.13 28.03 4.08
CA ASN A 79 4.16 28.05 3.00
C ASN A 79 4.32 29.32 2.15
N SER A 80 3.84 29.28 0.92
CA SER A 80 3.98 30.37 -0.06
C SER A 80 3.34 31.71 0.34
N GLY A 81 2.54 31.71 1.40
CA GLY A 81 1.96 32.93 1.96
C GLY A 81 2.82 33.56 3.05
N MET A 82 4.00 33.03 3.38
CA MET A 82 4.93 33.61 4.35
C MET A 82 5.87 34.60 3.67
N TYR A 83 6.13 35.73 4.32
CA TYR A 83 7.05 36.77 3.86
C TYR A 83 7.61 37.52 5.08
N ILE A 84 8.76 38.15 4.92
CA ILE A 84 9.42 38.94 5.99
C ILE A 84 8.50 40.09 6.46
N GLY A 85 8.36 40.23 7.76
CA GLY A 85 7.42 41.19 8.39
C GLY A 85 6.01 40.64 8.59
N LYS A 86 5.72 39.40 8.17
CA LYS A 86 4.42 38.77 8.43
C LYS A 86 4.32 38.28 9.87
N GLU A 87 3.19 38.58 10.50
CA GLU A 87 2.84 38.00 11.79
C GLU A 87 2.28 36.59 11.66
N VAL A 88 2.75 35.69 12.52
CA VAL A 88 2.31 34.29 12.63
C VAL A 88 2.06 33.93 14.10
N THR A 89 1.10 33.05 14.34
CA THR A 89 0.85 32.54 15.70
C THR A 89 1.81 31.41 16.03
N VAL A 90 2.47 31.53 17.19
CA VAL A 90 3.30 30.47 17.75
C VAL A 90 2.78 30.04 19.12
N TYR A 91 2.98 28.77 19.43
CA TYR A 91 2.74 28.18 20.74
C TYR A 91 4.08 28.04 21.43
N TYR A 92 4.21 28.52 22.65
CA TYR A 92 5.45 28.46 23.42
C TYR A 92 5.23 27.85 24.80
N ASP A 93 6.24 27.21 25.36
CA ASP A 93 6.27 26.73 26.72
C ASP A 93 6.52 27.93 27.69
N PRO A 94 5.62 28.26 28.59
CA PRO A 94 5.81 29.43 29.50
C PRO A 94 7.03 29.29 30.42
N GLN A 95 7.47 28.05 30.71
CA GLN A 95 8.66 27.80 31.52
C GLN A 95 9.96 27.91 30.70
N ASN A 96 9.87 27.68 29.39
CA ASN A 96 11.00 27.77 28.47
C ASN A 96 10.56 28.31 27.11
N PRO A 97 10.42 29.63 26.91
CA PRO A 97 9.92 30.22 25.67
C PRO A 97 10.76 29.95 24.42
N ASN A 98 12.02 29.46 24.56
CA ASN A 98 12.79 28.97 23.43
C ASN A 98 12.24 27.66 22.86
N ASN A 99 11.42 26.93 23.62
CA ASN A 99 10.68 25.77 23.16
C ASN A 99 9.34 26.23 22.63
N PHE A 100 9.26 26.47 21.32
CA PHE A 100 8.03 26.93 20.66
C PHE A 100 7.77 26.14 19.39
N LYS A 101 6.53 26.13 18.96
CA LYS A 101 6.05 25.43 17.74
C LYS A 101 5.12 26.33 16.95
N SER A 102 5.06 26.09 15.65
CA SER A 102 4.07 26.72 14.76
C SER A 102 2.66 26.19 15.01
N SER A 103 1.68 26.90 14.52
CA SER A 103 0.27 26.47 14.55
C SER A 103 0.01 25.19 13.73
N GLY A 104 0.81 24.95 12.69
CA GLY A 104 0.75 23.74 11.86
C GLY A 104 1.17 22.47 12.60
N SER A 105 2.00 22.58 13.64
CA SER A 105 2.47 21.43 14.42
C SER A 105 1.33 20.62 15.05
N LYS A 106 0.18 21.25 15.32
CA LYS A 106 -1.03 20.60 15.85
C LYS A 106 -1.50 19.39 15.01
N TYR A 107 -1.28 19.42 13.72
CA TYR A 107 -1.74 18.38 12.79
C TYR A 107 -0.63 17.52 12.22
N ALA A 108 0.63 17.80 12.55
CA ALA A 108 1.78 17.15 11.96
C ALA A 108 1.75 15.60 12.11
N GLY A 109 1.40 15.11 13.31
CA GLY A 109 1.29 13.67 13.56
C GLY A 109 0.19 12.98 12.74
N TYR A 110 -0.95 13.65 12.53
CA TYR A 110 -2.03 13.13 11.68
C TYR A 110 -1.62 13.07 10.21
N LEU A 111 -0.87 14.05 9.71
CA LEU A 111 -0.34 14.05 8.35
C LEU A 111 0.61 12.88 8.14
N VAL A 112 1.57 12.68 9.05
CA VAL A 112 2.51 11.55 9.02
C VAL A 112 1.74 10.22 9.06
N SER A 113 0.77 10.08 9.97
CA SER A 113 -0.07 8.88 10.05
C SER A 113 -0.88 8.62 8.78
N GLY A 114 -1.38 9.67 8.13
CA GLY A 114 -2.11 9.60 6.87
C GLY A 114 -1.26 9.03 5.72
N PHE A 115 -0.01 9.48 5.59
CA PHE A 115 0.95 8.89 4.65
C PHE A 115 1.21 7.42 4.97
N GLY A 116 1.44 7.09 6.24
CA GLY A 116 1.62 5.69 6.67
C GLY A 116 0.43 4.81 6.32
N LEU A 117 -0.80 5.33 6.45
CA LEU A 117 -2.02 4.60 6.11
C LEU A 117 -2.08 4.26 4.61
N ILE A 118 -1.67 5.17 3.73
CA ILE A 118 -1.61 4.91 2.29
C ILE A 118 -0.67 3.74 2.01
N PHE A 119 0.57 3.77 2.53
CA PHE A 119 1.53 2.68 2.37
C PHE A 119 1.00 1.36 2.93
N PHE A 120 0.39 1.40 4.11
CA PHE A 120 -0.21 0.22 4.73
C PHE A 120 -1.30 -0.40 3.85
N LEU A 121 -2.20 0.39 3.31
CA LEU A 121 -3.30 -0.09 2.44
C LEU A 121 -2.78 -0.66 1.11
N VAL A 122 -1.76 -0.02 0.50
CA VAL A 122 -1.08 -0.53 -0.71
C VAL A 122 -0.49 -1.92 -0.48
N GLY A 123 0.03 -2.19 0.72
CA GLY A 123 0.53 -3.51 1.10
C GLY A 123 -0.55 -4.49 1.54
N ALA A 124 -1.41 -4.08 2.47
CA ALA A 124 -2.36 -4.96 3.15
C ALA A 124 -3.51 -5.44 2.25
N ILE A 125 -4.05 -4.58 1.38
CA ILE A 125 -5.18 -4.95 0.52
C ILE A 125 -4.81 -6.08 -0.44
N PRO A 126 -3.71 -6.02 -1.23
CA PRO A 126 -3.32 -7.13 -2.10
C PRO A 126 -3.06 -8.42 -1.33
N LEU A 127 -2.39 -8.34 -0.16
CA LEU A 127 -2.16 -9.51 0.69
C LEU A 127 -3.46 -10.16 1.15
N GLY A 128 -4.44 -9.37 1.58
CA GLY A 128 -5.76 -9.85 1.98
C GLY A 128 -6.51 -10.54 0.84
N VAL A 129 -6.47 -9.95 -0.37
CA VAL A 129 -7.07 -10.55 -1.57
C VAL A 129 -6.38 -11.88 -1.93
N MET A 130 -5.04 -11.92 -1.89
CA MET A 130 -4.27 -13.14 -2.17
C MET A 130 -4.55 -14.24 -1.13
N ALA A 131 -4.63 -13.88 0.15
CA ALA A 131 -4.97 -14.81 1.24
C ALA A 131 -6.38 -15.39 1.07
N LYS A 132 -7.37 -14.52 0.81
CA LYS A 132 -8.76 -14.94 0.57
C LYS A 132 -8.86 -15.89 -0.63
N LYS A 133 -8.18 -15.56 -1.75
CA LYS A 133 -8.15 -16.43 -2.94
C LYS A 133 -7.54 -17.79 -2.63
N SER A 134 -6.39 -17.82 -1.92
CA SER A 134 -5.73 -19.07 -1.52
C SER A 134 -6.61 -19.93 -0.62
N ASN A 135 -7.27 -19.32 0.39
CA ASN A 135 -8.15 -20.03 1.30
C ASN A 135 -9.40 -20.57 0.57
N ASN A 136 -9.99 -19.80 -0.34
CA ASN A 136 -11.12 -20.26 -1.16
C ASN A 136 -10.73 -21.44 -2.05
N SER A 137 -9.54 -21.41 -2.69
CA SER A 137 -9.05 -22.52 -3.52
C SER A 137 -8.83 -23.78 -2.68
N LYS A 138 -8.23 -23.66 -1.49
CA LYS A 138 -8.06 -24.78 -0.56
C LYS A 138 -9.41 -25.39 -0.16
N LYS A 139 -10.36 -24.54 0.28
CA LYS A 139 -11.70 -24.98 0.65
C LYS A 139 -12.40 -25.70 -0.51
N LEU A 140 -12.29 -25.18 -1.73
CA LEU A 140 -12.89 -25.81 -2.91
C LEU A 140 -12.25 -27.16 -3.23
N LYS A 141 -10.92 -27.34 -3.04
CA LYS A 141 -10.27 -28.63 -3.19
C LYS A 141 -10.71 -29.67 -2.15
N GLU A 142 -11.15 -29.21 -0.96
CA GLU A 142 -11.62 -30.10 0.12
C GLU A 142 -13.11 -30.42 0.02
N THR A 143 -13.94 -29.46 -0.36
CA THR A 143 -15.42 -29.58 -0.27
C THR A 143 -16.17 -29.39 -1.59
N GLY A 144 -15.49 -28.95 -2.65
CA GLY A 144 -16.08 -28.71 -3.96
C GLY A 144 -16.26 -30.01 -4.75
N THR A 145 -17.12 -29.95 -5.75
CA THR A 145 -17.30 -31.05 -6.70
C THR A 145 -16.16 -31.03 -7.71
N LEU A 146 -15.49 -32.17 -7.86
CA LEU A 146 -14.46 -32.35 -8.87
C LEU A 146 -15.12 -32.64 -10.23
N ILE A 147 -14.71 -31.89 -11.25
CA ILE A 147 -15.05 -32.12 -12.65
C ILE A 147 -13.81 -32.11 -13.53
N GLU A 148 -13.82 -32.87 -14.63
CA GLU A 148 -12.83 -32.75 -15.68
C GLU A 148 -13.28 -31.72 -16.71
N ALA A 149 -12.44 -30.75 -17.03
CA ALA A 149 -12.69 -29.75 -18.06
C ALA A 149 -11.70 -29.92 -19.22
N GLN A 150 -12.22 -29.84 -20.46
CA GLN A 150 -11.40 -29.88 -21.67
C GLN A 150 -10.67 -28.55 -21.82
N ILE A 151 -9.37 -28.58 -22.05
CA ILE A 151 -8.54 -27.40 -22.29
C ILE A 151 -8.86 -26.82 -23.66
N ASP A 152 -9.22 -25.53 -23.69
CA ASP A 152 -9.46 -24.81 -24.94
C ASP A 152 -8.20 -24.13 -25.44
N ASN A 153 -7.50 -23.44 -24.53
CA ASN A 153 -6.37 -22.61 -24.90
C ASN A 153 -5.44 -22.33 -23.71
N VAL A 154 -4.17 -22.17 -24.02
CA VAL A 154 -3.18 -21.57 -23.12
C VAL A 154 -2.71 -20.27 -23.73
N TYR A 155 -2.75 -19.20 -22.98
CA TYR A 155 -2.44 -17.87 -23.50
C TYR A 155 -1.67 -16.99 -22.50
N LEU A 156 -0.96 -16.00 -23.01
CA LEU A 156 -0.31 -14.97 -22.20
C LEU A 156 -1.36 -13.96 -21.68
N ASN A 157 -1.39 -13.76 -20.36
CA ASN A 157 -2.22 -12.72 -19.77
C ASN A 157 -1.55 -11.34 -19.92
N THR A 158 -1.81 -10.67 -21.04
CA THR A 158 -1.22 -9.36 -21.39
C THR A 158 -1.70 -8.23 -20.48
N ASN A 159 -2.82 -8.41 -19.74
CA ASN A 159 -3.33 -7.45 -18.77
C ASN A 159 -2.52 -7.42 -17.46
N TYR A 160 -1.60 -8.36 -17.27
CA TYR A 160 -0.76 -8.46 -16.07
C TYR A 160 0.71 -8.61 -16.46
N ARG A 161 1.57 -7.71 -15.95
CA ARG A 161 2.99 -7.69 -16.27
C ARG A 161 3.83 -7.43 -15.02
N VAL A 162 4.87 -8.25 -14.82
CA VAL A 162 5.86 -8.06 -13.75
C VAL A 162 7.27 -8.18 -14.35
N ASN A 163 8.12 -7.20 -14.11
CA ASN A 163 9.48 -7.13 -14.63
C ASN A 163 9.57 -7.41 -16.15
N GLY A 164 8.64 -6.82 -16.91
CA GLY A 164 8.60 -6.99 -18.36
C GLY A 164 8.01 -8.30 -18.87
N ARG A 165 7.64 -9.25 -17.99
CA ARG A 165 7.11 -10.57 -18.37
C ARG A 165 5.62 -10.67 -18.07
N HIS A 166 4.90 -11.38 -18.92
CA HIS A 166 3.50 -11.74 -18.74
C HIS A 166 3.39 -13.19 -18.26
N PRO A 167 2.47 -13.50 -17.31
CA PRO A 167 2.18 -14.89 -16.95
C PRO A 167 1.30 -15.54 -18.01
N TYR A 168 1.30 -16.88 -18.02
CA TYR A 168 0.34 -17.67 -18.77
C TYR A 168 -0.93 -17.92 -17.96
N ARG A 169 -2.03 -18.13 -18.67
CA ARG A 169 -3.29 -18.68 -18.16
C ARG A 169 -3.79 -19.77 -19.07
N LEU A 170 -4.61 -20.66 -18.51
CA LEU A 170 -5.27 -21.74 -19.20
C LEU A 170 -6.77 -21.49 -19.16
N SER A 171 -7.45 -21.64 -20.30
CA SER A 171 -8.90 -21.67 -20.42
C SER A 171 -9.34 -23.11 -20.70
N ALA A 172 -10.38 -23.55 -20.02
CA ALA A 172 -10.96 -24.86 -20.18
C ALA A 172 -12.48 -24.79 -20.05
N HIS A 173 -13.20 -25.75 -20.65
CA HIS A 173 -14.64 -25.82 -20.54
C HIS A 173 -15.12 -27.19 -20.08
N ALA A 174 -16.27 -27.23 -19.41
CA ALA A 174 -16.99 -28.44 -19.09
C ALA A 174 -18.49 -28.18 -18.96
N GLN A 175 -19.27 -29.23 -19.16
CA GLN A 175 -20.67 -29.26 -18.79
C GLN A 175 -20.80 -29.72 -17.34
N LEU A 176 -21.60 -29.00 -16.53
CA LEU A 176 -21.80 -29.39 -15.14
C LEU A 176 -22.83 -30.52 -15.01
N PRO A 177 -22.68 -31.39 -13.99
CA PRO A 177 -23.75 -32.30 -13.62
C PRO A 177 -25.05 -31.53 -13.42
N ASN A 178 -26.15 -32.00 -13.98
CA ASN A 178 -27.46 -31.39 -13.88
C ASN A 178 -27.66 -30.03 -14.62
N SER A 179 -26.79 -29.69 -15.56
CA SER A 179 -26.89 -28.49 -16.38
C SER A 179 -26.58 -28.80 -17.85
N GLU A 180 -27.42 -28.29 -18.77
CA GLU A 180 -27.12 -28.37 -20.21
C GLU A 180 -26.15 -27.27 -20.67
N LYS A 181 -25.80 -26.33 -19.76
CA LYS A 181 -24.89 -25.22 -20.07
C LYS A 181 -23.44 -25.65 -20.00
N ILE A 182 -22.65 -25.17 -20.95
CA ILE A 182 -21.20 -25.27 -20.93
C ILE A 182 -20.67 -24.07 -20.13
N TYR A 183 -19.79 -24.35 -19.20
CA TYR A 183 -19.11 -23.36 -18.39
C TYR A 183 -17.65 -23.27 -18.78
N THR A 184 -17.12 -22.06 -18.87
CA THR A 184 -15.69 -21.80 -19.11
C THR A 184 -15.00 -21.45 -17.82
N PHE A 185 -13.83 -22.04 -17.61
CA PHE A 185 -13.00 -21.87 -16.43
C PHE A 185 -11.65 -21.31 -16.83
N GLU A 186 -11.18 -20.33 -16.08
CA GLU A 186 -9.85 -19.76 -16.28
C GLU A 186 -8.95 -20.05 -15.09
N SER A 187 -7.74 -20.48 -15.37
CA SER A 187 -6.74 -20.73 -14.34
C SER A 187 -6.24 -19.45 -13.66
N GLU A 188 -5.52 -19.59 -12.58
CA GLU A 188 -4.68 -18.52 -12.05
C GLU A 188 -3.49 -18.22 -12.99
N ASN A 189 -2.81 -17.09 -12.74
CA ASN A 189 -1.59 -16.73 -13.44
C ASN A 189 -0.47 -17.72 -13.10
N VAL A 190 0.17 -18.25 -14.11
CA VAL A 190 1.30 -19.20 -14.02
C VAL A 190 2.55 -18.55 -14.60
N TRP A 191 3.59 -18.46 -13.80
CA TRP A 191 4.91 -17.99 -14.23
C TRP A 191 5.73 -19.17 -14.73
N GLY A 192 6.12 -19.13 -15.99
CA GLY A 192 6.79 -20.20 -16.69
C GLY A 192 6.05 -20.55 -17.98
N ASN A 193 6.65 -21.38 -18.83
CA ASN A 193 6.07 -21.70 -20.13
C ASN A 193 5.00 -22.80 -20.02
N LEU A 194 3.81 -22.42 -19.57
CA LEU A 194 2.65 -23.29 -19.41
C LEU A 194 2.27 -23.96 -20.75
N GLN A 195 2.35 -23.22 -21.87
CA GLN A 195 2.05 -23.76 -23.20
C GLN A 195 2.95 -24.93 -23.53
N ALA A 196 4.28 -24.76 -23.37
CA ALA A 196 5.21 -25.84 -23.68
C ALA A 196 4.96 -27.09 -22.82
N VAL A 197 4.58 -26.95 -21.56
CA VAL A 197 4.26 -28.10 -20.70
C VAL A 197 3.01 -28.81 -21.18
N VAL A 198 1.94 -28.10 -21.48
CA VAL A 198 0.69 -28.68 -21.97
C VAL A 198 0.94 -29.44 -23.30
N ASP A 199 1.69 -28.82 -24.21
CA ASP A 199 2.00 -29.43 -25.51
C ASP A 199 2.91 -30.67 -25.38
N THR A 200 3.97 -30.59 -24.57
CA THR A 200 4.95 -31.68 -24.42
C THR A 200 4.34 -32.90 -23.73
N HIS A 201 3.48 -32.71 -22.75
CA HIS A 201 2.84 -33.79 -22.00
C HIS A 201 1.47 -34.17 -22.55
N HIS A 202 1.05 -33.60 -23.69
CA HIS A 202 -0.26 -33.84 -24.31
C HIS A 202 -1.43 -33.73 -23.34
N ILE A 203 -1.44 -32.68 -22.51
CA ILE A 203 -2.47 -32.50 -21.49
C ILE A 203 -3.70 -31.89 -22.16
N GLU A 204 -4.73 -32.68 -22.37
CA GLU A 204 -5.99 -32.21 -22.99
C GLU A 204 -7.05 -31.78 -21.98
N LYS A 205 -6.96 -32.26 -20.74
CA LYS A 205 -7.93 -32.00 -19.69
C LYS A 205 -7.29 -31.50 -18.41
N VAL A 206 -8.07 -30.80 -17.62
CA VAL A 206 -7.65 -30.30 -16.31
C VAL A 206 -8.77 -30.49 -15.28
N ASN A 207 -8.38 -30.80 -14.05
CA ASN A 207 -9.30 -30.90 -12.94
C ASN A 207 -9.77 -29.51 -12.48
N VAL A 208 -11.07 -29.37 -12.26
CA VAL A 208 -11.69 -28.16 -11.72
C VAL A 208 -12.56 -28.53 -10.52
N TYR A 209 -12.29 -27.90 -9.39
CA TYR A 209 -13.13 -27.99 -8.19
C TYR A 209 -14.10 -26.83 -8.21
N ILE A 210 -15.40 -27.12 -8.08
CA ILE A 210 -16.47 -26.14 -8.22
C ILE A 210 -17.51 -26.24 -7.11
N ASP A 211 -18.07 -25.12 -6.74
CA ASP A 211 -19.29 -25.02 -5.92
C ASP A 211 -20.51 -25.09 -6.86
N LEU A 212 -21.24 -26.19 -6.85
CA LEU A 212 -22.41 -26.39 -7.74
C LEU A 212 -23.56 -25.41 -7.47
N ASP A 213 -23.67 -24.91 -6.23
CA ASP A 213 -24.67 -23.90 -5.85
C ASP A 213 -24.26 -22.50 -6.36
N ASN A 214 -22.94 -22.28 -6.57
CA ASN A 214 -22.43 -21.05 -7.11
C ASN A 214 -21.26 -21.31 -8.08
N PRO A 215 -21.53 -21.62 -9.35
CA PRO A 215 -20.52 -21.98 -10.35
C PRO A 215 -19.46 -20.90 -10.65
N LYS A 216 -19.66 -19.67 -10.16
CA LYS A 216 -18.62 -18.62 -10.21
C LYS A 216 -17.49 -18.86 -9.22
N LYS A 217 -17.72 -19.71 -8.22
CA LYS A 217 -16.69 -20.14 -7.27
C LYS A 217 -16.10 -21.47 -7.75
N TYR A 218 -14.93 -21.38 -8.34
CA TYR A 218 -14.20 -22.55 -8.83
C TYR A 218 -12.71 -22.39 -8.63
N CYS A 219 -11.98 -23.51 -8.74
CA CYS A 219 -10.54 -23.57 -8.72
C CYS A 219 -10.06 -24.56 -9.78
N VAL A 220 -9.34 -24.08 -10.77
CA VAL A 220 -8.63 -24.94 -11.73
C VAL A 220 -7.40 -25.52 -11.04
N ASP A 221 -7.28 -26.83 -10.99
CA ASP A 221 -6.15 -27.51 -10.36
C ASP A 221 -4.99 -27.61 -11.33
N LEU A 222 -3.94 -26.86 -11.05
CA LEU A 222 -2.73 -26.85 -11.84
C LEU A 222 -1.54 -27.48 -11.11
N ASP A 223 -1.73 -28.19 -10.00
CA ASP A 223 -0.63 -28.65 -9.17
C ASP A 223 0.27 -29.64 -9.94
N GLU A 224 -0.30 -30.57 -10.68
CA GLU A 224 0.43 -31.49 -11.54
C GLU A 224 1.18 -30.74 -12.65
N ILE A 225 0.50 -29.86 -13.38
CA ILE A 225 1.09 -29.08 -14.48
C ILE A 225 2.25 -28.21 -13.99
N LYS A 226 2.10 -27.58 -12.82
CA LYS A 226 3.15 -26.77 -12.22
C LYS A 226 4.37 -27.58 -11.80
N SER A 227 4.21 -28.85 -11.45
CA SER A 227 5.33 -29.73 -11.12
C SER A 227 6.30 -29.89 -12.27
N TYR A 228 5.83 -29.81 -13.52
CA TYR A 228 6.66 -29.88 -14.73
C TYR A 228 7.32 -28.55 -15.12
N ILE A 229 6.83 -27.40 -14.61
CA ILE A 229 7.40 -26.09 -14.96
C ILE A 229 8.74 -25.84 -14.26
N GLY A 230 9.01 -26.59 -13.17
CA GLY A 230 10.19 -26.37 -12.32
C GLY A 230 10.06 -25.10 -11.45
N ASN A 231 10.71 -25.10 -10.31
CA ASN A 231 10.78 -23.93 -9.42
C ASN A 231 11.75 -22.88 -9.95
#